data_3c7e9513e0b2069ea91fe46204675868
#
_entry.id   3c7e9513e0b2069ea91fe46204675868
#
_cell.length_a   1.000
_cell.length_b   1.000
_cell.length_c   1.000
_cell.angle_alpha   90.00
_cell.angle_beta   90.00
_cell.angle_gamma   90.00
#
_symmetry.space_group_name_H-M   'P 1'
#
loop_
_entity.id
_entity.type
_entity.pdbx_description
1 polymer ?
#
loop_
_entity_poly.entity_id
_entity_poly.type
_entity_poly.pdbx_seq_one_letter_code
_entity_poly.pdbx_strand_id
1 'polypeptide(L)'
;MLDLIIVLCYFGLILMLALRSSSRQAQSSEAYFLSNRNLKWYSIALSTVATNINGYQFLGMMGSAYLYGLAQASLEINAIQGILLGALIFIPFYLKEKITTITEFIQIKLGKKIALFYSLANIGLFATVTLGAALFWGAYAADVVFGEQLSFISDNRIYRIGVLILFLGLFSAFYTYLGGLSAVVRTDILQFSILLTGGIIVCVVAVQELGGWQQLYIKTPEKMHLHLDASHPTLPWTHMLGLFFLNINYWCANQTIIQRALAAKSLKHAQAGFMIGGTIKYLMAIVIVIPGIALYGILGDGLGEPDLAFPYLVKTYLPVGVQGIILCSLFASLMSTVDSTFNSIATLWSVDIYSSYINKKADDAAKIQAGRNAILMSLCTALLMGFVLLYLKFENPTSAFTHTLNELRYFINCGIVVLILSAILLLKPKHKVILTAFILTVPLNLLIKFTFPDLNYFLRAFWVIFIGFAIGVLGSKAQMNPVKELFQPADSKISVWAVLLALSLVLCHVLFS
;
A
#
# COMPACT_ATOMS: atom_id res chain seq x y z
N MET A 1 24.04 -13.86 -17.24
CA MET A 1 23.79 -15.27 -16.83
C MET A 1 23.55 -15.39 -15.32
N LEU A 2 24.46 -14.91 -14.44
CA LEU A 2 24.29 -15.03 -12.98
C LEU A 2 22.99 -14.38 -12.47
N ASP A 3 22.68 -13.15 -12.90
CA ASP A 3 21.45 -12.45 -12.50
C ASP A 3 20.18 -13.22 -12.87
N LEU A 4 20.15 -13.83 -14.06
CA LEU A 4 19.01 -14.64 -14.49
C LEU A 4 18.83 -15.90 -13.66
N ILE A 5 19.94 -16.56 -13.27
CA ILE A 5 19.90 -17.72 -12.38
C ILE A 5 19.32 -17.33 -11.02
N ILE A 6 19.76 -16.20 -10.46
CA ILE A 6 19.24 -15.67 -9.18
C ILE A 6 17.74 -15.42 -9.27
N VAL A 7 17.26 -14.80 -10.36
CA VAL A 7 15.84 -14.53 -10.59
C VAL A 7 15.03 -15.83 -10.71
N LEU A 8 15.52 -16.81 -11.46
CA LEU A 8 14.84 -18.11 -11.59
C LEU A 8 14.79 -18.86 -10.26
N CYS A 9 15.87 -18.84 -9.46
CA CYS A 9 15.89 -19.39 -8.12
C CYS A 9 14.87 -18.70 -7.20
N TYR A 10 14.75 -17.38 -7.31
CA TYR A 10 13.75 -16.61 -6.56
C TYR A 10 12.32 -17.07 -6.90
N PHE A 11 11.93 -17.12 -8.17
CA PHE A 11 10.59 -17.57 -8.56
C PHE A 11 10.33 -19.03 -8.16
N GLY A 12 11.32 -19.92 -8.28
CA GLY A 12 11.23 -21.29 -7.82
C GLY A 12 10.99 -21.40 -6.30
N LEU A 13 11.70 -20.57 -5.52
CA LEU A 13 11.56 -20.53 -4.07
C LEU A 13 10.18 -19.99 -3.64
N ILE A 14 9.69 -18.92 -4.27
CA ILE A 14 8.34 -18.38 -4.03
C ILE A 14 7.28 -19.46 -4.31
N LEU A 15 7.37 -20.13 -5.46
CA LEU A 15 6.43 -21.18 -5.83
C LEU A 15 6.44 -22.34 -4.82
N MET A 16 7.62 -22.80 -4.41
CA MET A 16 7.77 -23.85 -3.42
C MET A 16 7.13 -23.48 -2.08
N LEU A 17 7.35 -22.25 -1.60
CA LEU A 17 6.75 -21.76 -0.34
C LEU A 17 5.24 -21.64 -0.43
N ALA A 18 4.72 -21.14 -1.55
CA ALA A 18 3.30 -21.02 -1.79
C ALA A 18 2.59 -22.39 -1.86
N LEU A 19 3.15 -23.34 -2.61
CA LEU A 19 2.58 -24.69 -2.76
C LEU A 19 2.59 -25.48 -1.45
N ARG A 20 3.65 -25.37 -0.63
CA ARG A 20 3.67 -25.98 0.72
C ARG A 20 2.57 -25.46 1.64
N SER A 21 2.04 -24.29 1.35
CA SER A 21 0.94 -23.69 2.10
C SER A 21 -0.44 -24.17 1.65
N SER A 22 -0.61 -24.51 0.37
CA SER A 22 -1.92 -24.73 -0.25
C SER A 22 -2.62 -26.01 0.20
N SER A 23 -1.89 -27.08 0.48
CA SER A 23 -2.46 -28.42 0.74
C SER A 23 -3.31 -28.52 2.03
N ARG A 24 -3.11 -27.61 2.99
CA ARG A 24 -3.84 -27.62 4.27
C ARG A 24 -4.99 -26.63 4.35
N GLN A 25 -5.17 -25.75 3.36
CA GLN A 25 -6.04 -24.58 3.49
C GLN A 25 -7.33 -24.61 2.67
N ALA A 26 -7.48 -25.58 1.79
CA ALA A 26 -8.72 -25.75 1.02
C ALA A 26 -9.88 -26.33 1.86
N GLN A 27 -9.72 -26.48 3.19
CA GLN A 27 -10.68 -27.18 4.07
C GLN A 27 -11.79 -26.27 4.63
N SER A 28 -11.52 -24.98 4.82
CA SER A 28 -12.53 -24.03 5.30
C SER A 28 -12.32 -22.63 4.75
N SER A 29 -13.38 -21.84 4.68
CA SER A 29 -13.32 -20.44 4.26
C SER A 29 -12.47 -19.59 5.21
N GLU A 30 -12.50 -19.88 6.52
CA GLU A 30 -11.66 -19.20 7.51
C GLU A 30 -10.16 -19.53 7.31
N ALA A 31 -9.85 -20.78 6.96
CA ALA A 31 -8.48 -21.17 6.62
C ALA A 31 -7.97 -20.44 5.37
N TYR A 32 -8.79 -20.34 4.33
CA TYR A 32 -8.43 -19.75 3.05
C TYR A 32 -8.30 -18.23 3.14
N PHE A 33 -9.27 -17.53 3.74
CA PHE A 33 -9.31 -16.06 3.78
C PHE A 33 -8.60 -15.44 4.98
N LEU A 34 -8.51 -16.15 6.13
CA LEU A 34 -7.95 -15.63 7.38
C LEU A 34 -6.88 -16.53 8.02
N SER A 35 -6.34 -17.53 7.29
CA SER A 35 -5.27 -18.38 7.82
C SER A 35 -5.61 -19.01 9.20
N ASN A 36 -6.88 -19.38 9.42
CA ASN A 36 -7.43 -19.88 10.71
C ASN A 36 -7.17 -18.92 11.89
N ARG A 37 -7.06 -17.62 11.66
CA ARG A 37 -6.72 -16.61 12.66
C ARG A 37 -5.51 -17.00 13.53
N ASN A 38 -4.45 -17.49 12.92
CA ASN A 38 -3.27 -17.98 13.65
C ASN A 38 -1.98 -17.23 13.31
N LEU A 39 -2.08 -16.03 12.71
CA LEU A 39 -0.92 -15.24 12.39
C LEU A 39 -0.27 -14.66 13.66
N LYS A 40 1.05 -14.78 13.72
CA LYS A 40 1.87 -14.21 14.79
C LYS A 40 2.33 -12.80 14.42
N TRP A 41 2.72 -12.01 15.41
CA TRP A 41 3.13 -10.61 15.26
C TRP A 41 4.16 -10.38 14.15
N TYR A 42 5.17 -11.23 14.03
CA TYR A 42 6.22 -11.07 13.00
C TYR A 42 5.67 -11.29 11.58
N SER A 43 4.77 -12.27 11.40
CA SER A 43 4.13 -12.50 10.10
C SER A 43 3.25 -11.32 9.71
N ILE A 44 2.52 -10.74 10.68
CA ILE A 44 1.69 -9.56 10.48
C ILE A 44 2.57 -8.36 10.11
N ALA A 45 3.64 -8.09 10.87
CA ALA A 45 4.54 -6.97 10.62
C ALA A 45 5.17 -7.04 9.23
N LEU A 46 5.84 -8.16 8.92
CA LEU A 46 6.60 -8.29 7.67
C LEU A 46 5.68 -8.32 6.45
N SER A 47 4.56 -9.06 6.51
CA SER A 47 3.60 -9.11 5.42
C SER A 47 2.91 -7.75 5.19
N THR A 48 2.56 -7.02 6.27
CA THR A 48 1.95 -5.69 6.15
C THR A 48 2.90 -4.69 5.48
N VAL A 49 4.17 -4.69 5.85
CA VAL A 49 5.17 -3.80 5.26
C VAL A 49 5.49 -4.22 3.82
N ALA A 50 5.66 -5.52 3.55
CA ALA A 50 5.87 -6.03 2.20
C ALA A 50 4.74 -5.60 1.24
N THR A 51 3.49 -5.74 1.67
CA THR A 51 2.31 -5.34 0.88
C THR A 51 2.25 -3.83 0.62
N ASN A 52 2.74 -3.02 1.56
CA ASN A 52 2.74 -1.56 1.43
C ASN A 52 3.80 -1.04 0.45
N ILE A 53 4.95 -1.71 0.35
CA ILE A 53 6.04 -1.27 -0.50
C ILE A 53 5.90 -1.90 -1.88
N ASN A 54 5.75 -1.09 -2.91
CA ASN A 54 5.65 -1.53 -4.30
C ASN A 54 6.74 -0.90 -5.18
N GLY A 55 6.88 -1.35 -6.42
CA GLY A 55 7.92 -0.89 -7.35
C GLY A 55 7.97 0.63 -7.55
N TYR A 56 6.86 1.33 -7.34
CA TYR A 56 6.81 2.79 -7.37
C TYR A 56 7.71 3.44 -6.30
N GLN A 57 7.84 2.87 -5.09
CA GLN A 57 8.72 3.45 -4.07
C GLN A 57 10.20 3.44 -4.51
N PHE A 58 10.64 2.43 -5.21
CA PHE A 58 12.03 2.40 -5.69
C PHE A 58 12.29 3.37 -6.85
N LEU A 59 11.37 3.54 -7.76
CA LEU A 59 11.53 4.45 -8.89
C LEU A 59 11.07 5.86 -8.52
N GLY A 60 9.78 6.02 -8.27
CA GLY A 60 9.16 7.33 -8.13
C GLY A 60 9.53 8.03 -6.83
N MET A 61 9.57 7.33 -5.68
CA MET A 61 9.93 7.98 -4.42
C MET A 61 11.42 8.27 -4.30
N MET A 62 12.30 7.40 -4.84
CA MET A 62 13.74 7.69 -4.89
C MET A 62 14.03 8.85 -5.84
N GLY A 63 13.36 8.90 -6.99
CA GLY A 63 13.42 10.04 -7.91
C GLY A 63 12.87 11.33 -7.29
N SER A 64 11.75 11.24 -6.58
CA SER A 64 11.20 12.38 -5.83
C SER A 64 12.14 12.83 -4.69
N ALA A 65 12.86 11.91 -4.06
CA ALA A 65 13.86 12.25 -3.04
C ALA A 65 15.09 12.94 -3.65
N TYR A 66 15.48 12.58 -4.86
CA TYR A 66 16.51 13.30 -5.62
C TYR A 66 16.10 14.78 -5.85
N LEU A 67 14.81 15.03 -6.17
CA LEU A 67 14.29 16.39 -6.37
C LEU A 67 14.03 17.14 -5.05
N TYR A 68 13.29 16.51 -4.13
CA TYR A 68 12.69 17.17 -2.97
C TYR A 68 13.36 16.82 -1.64
N GLY A 69 14.40 15.99 -1.69
CA GLY A 69 15.15 15.61 -0.50
C GLY A 69 14.34 14.82 0.53
N LEU A 70 14.63 15.09 1.79
CA LEU A 70 14.05 14.41 2.96
C LEU A 70 12.55 14.66 3.10
N ALA A 71 12.01 15.74 2.51
CA ALA A 71 10.57 16.01 2.48
C ALA A 71 9.76 14.82 1.92
N GLN A 72 10.35 14.06 0.98
CA GLN A 72 9.74 12.84 0.46
C GLN A 72 9.53 11.78 1.54
N ALA A 73 10.40 11.69 2.56
CA ALA A 73 10.25 10.75 3.68
C ALA A 73 9.00 11.03 4.51
N SER A 74 8.46 12.25 4.48
CA SER A 74 7.23 12.60 5.21
C SER A 74 6.06 11.71 4.84
N LEU A 75 5.96 11.24 3.59
CA LEU A 75 4.91 10.32 3.13
C LEU A 75 5.01 8.95 3.81
N GLU A 76 6.23 8.48 4.08
CA GLU A 76 6.48 7.19 4.72
C GLU A 76 6.35 7.26 6.25
N ILE A 77 7.00 8.24 6.89
CA ILE A 77 7.01 8.34 8.35
C ILE A 77 5.65 8.74 8.94
N ASN A 78 4.88 9.60 8.25
CA ASN A 78 3.53 9.96 8.69
C ASN A 78 2.52 8.80 8.61
N ALA A 79 2.84 7.69 7.92
CA ALA A 79 2.08 6.45 7.98
C ALA A 79 1.94 5.93 9.43
N ILE A 80 2.91 6.25 10.30
CA ILE A 80 2.89 5.89 11.72
C ILE A 80 1.63 6.39 12.42
N GLN A 81 1.10 7.55 12.07
CA GLN A 81 -0.15 8.08 12.61
C GLN A 81 -1.32 7.11 12.36
N GLY A 82 -1.47 6.64 11.11
CA GLY A 82 -2.49 5.66 10.76
C GLY A 82 -2.26 4.29 11.41
N ILE A 83 -1.01 3.85 11.51
CA ILE A 83 -0.62 2.60 12.17
C ILE A 83 -0.98 2.63 13.67
N LEU A 84 -0.69 3.74 14.36
CA LEU A 84 -1.05 3.93 15.76
C LEU A 84 -2.57 3.91 15.98
N LEU A 85 -3.32 4.66 15.15
CA LEU A 85 -4.78 4.63 15.20
C LEU A 85 -5.32 3.22 14.90
N GLY A 86 -4.78 2.56 13.88
CA GLY A 86 -5.12 1.18 13.53
C GLY A 86 -4.93 0.23 14.71
N ALA A 87 -3.75 0.24 15.32
CA ALA A 87 -3.41 -0.67 16.41
C ALA A 87 -4.17 -0.40 17.70
N LEU A 88 -4.41 0.88 18.06
CA LEU A 88 -4.97 1.26 19.36
C LEU A 88 -6.50 1.40 19.34
N ILE A 89 -7.09 1.74 18.19
CA ILE A 89 -8.52 2.00 18.07
C ILE A 89 -9.20 0.97 17.18
N PHE A 90 -8.82 0.88 15.91
CA PHE A 90 -9.59 0.15 14.89
C PHE A 90 -9.50 -1.37 15.05
N ILE A 91 -8.30 -1.93 15.17
CA ILE A 91 -8.08 -3.37 15.30
C ILE A 91 -8.77 -3.96 16.53
N PRO A 92 -8.73 -3.31 17.73
CA PRO A 92 -9.50 -3.78 18.87
C PRO A 92 -11.00 -3.91 18.59
N PHE A 93 -11.61 -2.94 17.91
CA PHE A 93 -13.01 -3.02 17.50
C PHE A 93 -13.27 -4.18 16.54
N TYR A 94 -12.42 -4.35 15.52
CA TYR A 94 -12.59 -5.38 14.51
C TYR A 94 -12.46 -6.78 15.10
N LEU A 95 -11.48 -7.02 15.96
CA LEU A 95 -11.27 -8.32 16.58
C LEU A 95 -12.34 -8.65 17.63
N LYS A 96 -12.89 -7.64 18.31
CA LYS A 96 -14.02 -7.82 19.24
C LYS A 96 -15.27 -8.34 18.51
N GLU A 97 -15.55 -7.80 17.33
CA GLU A 97 -16.70 -8.22 16.50
C GLU A 97 -16.41 -9.50 15.69
N LYS A 98 -15.18 -10.04 15.73
CA LYS A 98 -14.74 -11.24 15.00
C LYS A 98 -15.02 -11.18 13.49
N ILE A 99 -14.98 -10.02 12.90
CA ILE A 99 -15.26 -9.80 11.48
C ILE A 99 -14.21 -10.50 10.59
N THR A 100 -14.59 -10.81 9.35
CA THR A 100 -13.71 -11.32 8.29
C THR A 100 -13.27 -10.19 7.36
N THR A 101 -14.17 -9.22 7.15
CA THR A 101 -13.94 -8.07 6.27
C THR A 101 -14.31 -6.77 6.98
N ILE A 102 -13.72 -5.67 6.53
CA ILE A 102 -14.12 -4.34 7.01
C ILE A 102 -15.55 -4.02 6.59
N THR A 103 -16.02 -4.60 5.47
CA THR A 103 -17.42 -4.49 5.04
C THR A 103 -18.40 -4.99 6.11
N GLU A 104 -18.09 -6.11 6.80
CA GLU A 104 -18.91 -6.62 7.89
C GLU A 104 -18.99 -5.59 9.04
N PHE A 105 -17.87 -4.92 9.37
CA PHE A 105 -17.88 -3.84 10.37
C PHE A 105 -18.77 -2.67 9.93
N ILE A 106 -18.64 -2.24 8.68
CA ILE A 106 -19.52 -1.19 8.11
C ILE A 106 -20.98 -1.65 8.16
N GLN A 107 -21.26 -2.92 7.86
CA GLN A 107 -22.62 -3.47 7.92
C GLN A 107 -23.21 -3.40 9.32
N ILE A 108 -22.43 -3.77 10.34
CA ILE A 108 -22.85 -3.72 11.75
C ILE A 108 -23.15 -2.29 12.20
N LYS A 109 -22.31 -1.33 11.81
CA LYS A 109 -22.39 0.06 12.27
C LYS A 109 -23.32 0.95 11.42
N LEU A 110 -23.30 0.80 10.10
CA LEU A 110 -23.96 1.69 9.15
C LEU A 110 -24.99 0.99 8.23
N GLY A 111 -25.15 -0.33 8.37
CA GLY A 111 -26.18 -1.12 7.68
C GLY A 111 -25.78 -1.65 6.31
N LYS A 112 -26.56 -2.64 5.83
CA LYS A 112 -26.26 -3.46 4.64
C LYS A 112 -26.07 -2.67 3.34
N LYS A 113 -26.86 -1.61 3.11
CA LYS A 113 -26.75 -0.82 1.87
C LYS A 113 -25.39 -0.12 1.76
N ILE A 114 -24.94 0.51 2.84
CA ILE A 114 -23.65 1.21 2.86
C ILE A 114 -22.52 0.21 2.71
N ALA A 115 -22.61 -0.92 3.40
CA ALA A 115 -21.63 -2.01 3.30
C ALA A 115 -21.48 -2.53 1.85
N LEU A 116 -22.59 -2.69 1.11
CA LEU A 116 -22.56 -3.09 -0.29
C LEU A 116 -21.82 -2.08 -1.16
N PHE A 117 -22.14 -0.79 -1.04
CA PHE A 117 -21.43 0.27 -1.78
C PHE A 117 -19.94 0.32 -1.44
N TYR A 118 -19.60 0.18 -0.16
CA TYR A 118 -18.21 0.11 0.30
C TYR A 118 -17.46 -1.08 -0.33
N SER A 119 -18.06 -2.29 -0.31
CA SER A 119 -17.45 -3.48 -0.88
C SER A 119 -17.25 -3.37 -2.38
N LEU A 120 -18.28 -2.93 -3.13
CA LEU A 120 -18.19 -2.74 -4.57
C LEU A 120 -17.17 -1.67 -4.96
N ALA A 121 -17.10 -0.56 -4.23
CA ALA A 121 -16.13 0.50 -4.48
C ALA A 121 -14.68 0.00 -4.27
N ASN A 122 -14.43 -0.78 -3.20
CA ASN A 122 -13.11 -1.36 -2.96
C ASN A 122 -12.75 -2.43 -3.98
N ILE A 123 -13.65 -3.36 -4.32
CA ILE A 123 -13.40 -4.38 -5.35
C ILE A 123 -13.08 -3.71 -6.70
N GLY A 124 -13.87 -2.71 -7.10
CA GLY A 124 -13.62 -1.95 -8.32
C GLY A 124 -12.26 -1.25 -8.31
N LEU A 125 -11.94 -0.51 -7.24
CA LEU A 125 -10.67 0.19 -7.08
C LEU A 125 -9.47 -0.77 -7.10
N PHE A 126 -9.58 -1.90 -6.41
CA PHE A 126 -8.53 -2.91 -6.32
C PHE A 126 -8.30 -3.60 -7.68
N ALA A 127 -9.39 -4.04 -8.35
CA ALA A 127 -9.29 -4.76 -9.62
C ALA A 127 -8.78 -3.88 -10.77
N THR A 128 -9.16 -2.60 -10.80
CA THR A 128 -8.76 -1.69 -11.90
C THR A 128 -7.49 -0.93 -11.58
N VAL A 129 -7.53 -0.05 -10.57
CA VAL A 129 -6.43 0.90 -10.32
C VAL A 129 -5.28 0.23 -9.59
N THR A 130 -5.54 -0.55 -8.52
CA THR A 130 -4.44 -1.05 -7.68
C THR A 130 -3.68 -2.17 -8.37
N LEU A 131 -4.36 -3.20 -8.88
CA LEU A 131 -3.71 -4.32 -9.57
C LEU A 131 -3.09 -3.88 -10.90
N GLY A 132 -3.84 -3.14 -11.72
CA GLY A 132 -3.34 -2.67 -13.02
C GLY A 132 -2.10 -1.80 -12.89
N ALA A 133 -2.13 -0.84 -11.96
CA ALA A 133 -0.97 0.01 -11.69
C ALA A 133 0.21 -0.79 -11.12
N ALA A 134 -0.02 -1.72 -10.20
CA ALA A 134 1.05 -2.53 -9.62
C ALA A 134 1.75 -3.37 -10.70
N LEU A 135 1.00 -4.07 -11.56
CA LEU A 135 1.56 -4.86 -12.65
C LEU A 135 2.32 -3.99 -13.65
N PHE A 136 1.74 -2.86 -14.07
CA PHE A 136 2.40 -1.93 -14.99
C PHE A 136 3.71 -1.39 -14.41
N TRP A 137 3.67 -0.77 -13.21
CA TRP A 137 4.85 -0.14 -12.62
C TRP A 137 5.96 -1.13 -12.32
N GLY A 138 5.63 -2.33 -11.88
CA GLY A 138 6.65 -3.34 -11.61
C GLY A 138 7.32 -3.87 -12.88
N ALA A 139 6.55 -4.12 -13.94
CA ALA A 139 7.08 -4.54 -15.23
C ALA A 139 7.89 -3.41 -15.89
N TYR A 140 7.38 -2.17 -15.84
CA TYR A 140 8.07 -0.99 -16.34
C TYR A 140 9.40 -0.75 -15.60
N ALA A 141 9.38 -0.83 -14.26
CA ALA A 141 10.58 -0.70 -13.43
C ALA A 141 11.64 -1.74 -13.78
N ALA A 142 11.23 -3.00 -13.91
CA ALA A 142 12.13 -4.08 -14.30
C ALA A 142 12.74 -3.84 -15.69
N ASP A 143 11.96 -3.34 -16.65
CA ASP A 143 12.45 -3.03 -17.98
C ASP A 143 13.41 -1.84 -18.02
N VAL A 144 13.11 -0.76 -17.29
CA VAL A 144 13.98 0.43 -17.24
C VAL A 144 15.35 0.09 -16.65
N VAL A 145 15.38 -0.75 -15.61
CA VAL A 145 16.64 -1.13 -14.94
C VAL A 145 17.37 -2.24 -15.66
N PHE A 146 16.64 -3.27 -16.12
CA PHE A 146 17.20 -4.54 -16.60
C PHE A 146 16.83 -4.86 -18.06
N GLY A 147 16.46 -3.86 -18.85
CA GLY A 147 16.02 -4.07 -20.24
C GLY A 147 17.04 -4.81 -21.12
N GLU A 148 18.33 -4.57 -20.91
CA GLU A 148 19.41 -5.27 -21.61
C GLU A 148 19.46 -6.77 -21.24
N GLN A 149 19.37 -7.08 -19.93
CA GLN A 149 19.36 -8.46 -19.43
C GLN A 149 18.06 -9.21 -19.82
N LEU A 150 16.99 -8.48 -20.08
CA LEU A 150 15.68 -9.00 -20.49
C LEU A 150 15.47 -9.00 -22.01
N SER A 151 16.48 -8.61 -22.81
CA SER A 151 16.40 -8.56 -24.29
C SER A 151 16.12 -9.92 -24.93
N PHE A 152 16.45 -11.04 -24.22
CA PHE A 152 16.08 -12.38 -24.66
C PHE A 152 14.56 -12.59 -24.80
N ILE A 153 13.73 -11.76 -24.13
CA ILE A 153 12.27 -11.80 -24.27
C ILE A 153 11.86 -11.12 -25.59
N SER A 154 12.40 -9.93 -25.86
CA SER A 154 12.18 -9.14 -27.08
C SER A 154 13.08 -7.90 -27.08
N ASP A 155 13.55 -7.51 -28.25
CA ASP A 155 14.23 -6.22 -28.44
C ASP A 155 13.26 -5.04 -28.36
N ASN A 156 11.99 -5.26 -28.67
CA ASN A 156 10.96 -4.25 -28.55
C ASN A 156 10.53 -4.06 -27.10
N ARG A 157 10.75 -2.87 -26.57
CA ARG A 157 10.48 -2.50 -25.19
C ARG A 157 9.02 -2.70 -24.77
N ILE A 158 8.07 -2.34 -25.64
CA ILE A 158 6.62 -2.45 -25.35
C ILE A 158 6.24 -3.93 -25.19
N TYR A 159 6.70 -4.80 -26.14
CA TYR A 159 6.45 -6.24 -26.05
C TYR A 159 7.08 -6.85 -24.80
N ARG A 160 8.30 -6.45 -24.45
CA ARG A 160 9.01 -6.95 -23.27
C ARG A 160 8.26 -6.61 -21.98
N ILE A 161 7.83 -5.35 -21.80
CA ILE A 161 7.01 -4.93 -20.65
C ILE A 161 5.68 -5.68 -20.65
N GLY A 162 5.03 -5.83 -21.80
CA GLY A 162 3.77 -6.58 -21.92
C GLY A 162 3.89 -8.04 -21.49
N VAL A 163 4.97 -8.73 -21.87
CA VAL A 163 5.26 -10.11 -21.43
C VAL A 163 5.50 -10.16 -19.91
N LEU A 164 6.20 -9.19 -19.34
CA LEU A 164 6.41 -9.10 -17.90
C LEU A 164 5.09 -8.87 -17.14
N ILE A 165 4.22 -7.98 -17.63
CA ILE A 165 2.87 -7.76 -17.04
C ILE A 165 2.09 -9.09 -17.01
N LEU A 166 2.07 -9.81 -18.14
CA LEU A 166 1.37 -11.08 -18.26
C LEU A 166 1.96 -12.14 -17.33
N PHE A 167 3.27 -12.32 -17.35
CA PHE A 167 3.96 -13.32 -16.54
C PHE A 167 3.76 -13.07 -15.04
N LEU A 168 3.98 -11.85 -14.57
CA LEU A 168 3.86 -11.50 -13.16
C LEU A 168 2.41 -11.61 -12.67
N GLY A 169 1.45 -11.17 -13.49
CA GLY A 169 0.04 -11.30 -13.19
C GLY A 169 -0.43 -12.74 -13.07
N LEU A 170 -0.10 -13.59 -14.05
CA LEU A 170 -0.42 -15.01 -14.05
C LEU A 170 0.25 -15.75 -12.90
N PHE A 171 1.53 -15.51 -12.67
CA PHE A 171 2.29 -16.16 -11.60
C PHE A 171 1.74 -15.82 -10.22
N SER A 172 1.47 -14.54 -9.93
CA SER A 172 0.88 -14.11 -8.66
C SER A 172 -0.53 -14.66 -8.46
N ALA A 173 -1.37 -14.60 -9.50
CA ALA A 173 -2.72 -15.15 -9.43
C ALA A 173 -2.72 -16.67 -9.18
N PHE A 174 -1.80 -17.42 -9.80
CA PHE A 174 -1.70 -18.88 -9.68
C PHE A 174 -1.50 -19.33 -8.23
N TYR A 175 -0.49 -18.83 -7.55
CA TYR A 175 -0.24 -19.28 -6.18
C TYR A 175 -1.21 -18.71 -5.16
N THR A 176 -1.75 -17.50 -5.39
CA THR A 176 -2.80 -16.92 -4.55
C THR A 176 -4.09 -17.72 -4.65
N TYR A 177 -4.47 -18.13 -5.87
CA TYR A 177 -5.62 -19.00 -6.14
C TYR A 177 -5.54 -20.33 -5.35
N LEU A 178 -4.35 -20.92 -5.28
CA LEU A 178 -4.14 -22.22 -4.60
C LEU A 178 -4.11 -22.07 -3.09
N GLY A 179 -3.42 -21.07 -2.56
CA GLY A 179 -3.01 -21.02 -1.16
C GLY A 179 -3.68 -19.98 -0.28
N GLY A 180 -4.46 -19.04 -0.84
CA GLY A 180 -5.13 -17.97 -0.10
C GLY A 180 -4.16 -17.14 0.76
N LEU A 181 -4.66 -16.57 1.86
CA LEU A 181 -3.90 -15.65 2.72
C LEU A 181 -2.62 -16.27 3.30
N SER A 182 -2.60 -17.55 3.61
CA SER A 182 -1.40 -18.13 4.20
C SER A 182 -0.25 -18.32 3.20
N ALA A 183 -0.55 -18.55 1.92
CA ALA A 183 0.47 -18.53 0.88
C ALA A 183 1.04 -17.12 0.75
N VAL A 184 0.16 -16.13 0.63
CA VAL A 184 0.53 -14.72 0.55
C VAL A 184 1.44 -14.31 1.72
N VAL A 185 1.05 -14.54 2.96
CA VAL A 185 1.85 -14.15 4.13
C VAL A 185 3.22 -14.85 4.18
N ARG A 186 3.31 -16.10 3.74
CA ARG A 186 4.61 -16.80 3.72
C ARG A 186 5.53 -16.29 2.62
N THR A 187 4.99 -16.02 1.45
CA THR A 187 5.77 -15.40 0.36
C THR A 187 6.17 -13.99 0.73
N ASP A 188 5.29 -13.20 1.37
CA ASP A 188 5.57 -11.85 1.84
C ASP A 188 6.78 -11.77 2.77
N ILE A 189 6.96 -12.74 3.68
CA ILE A 189 8.11 -12.76 4.61
C ILE A 189 9.41 -12.87 3.82
N LEU A 190 9.49 -13.77 2.82
CA LEU A 190 10.66 -13.88 1.96
C LEU A 190 10.84 -12.65 1.09
N GLN A 191 9.76 -12.19 0.47
CA GLN A 191 9.73 -11.02 -0.40
C GLN A 191 10.22 -9.76 0.34
N PHE A 192 9.72 -9.54 1.57
CA PHE A 192 10.20 -8.45 2.41
C PHE A 192 11.69 -8.55 2.73
N SER A 193 12.18 -9.76 3.05
CA SER A 193 13.60 -9.96 3.36
C SER A 193 14.49 -9.62 2.16
N ILE A 194 14.13 -10.04 0.95
CA ILE A 194 14.85 -9.74 -0.28
C ILE A 194 14.77 -8.24 -0.62
N LEU A 195 13.58 -7.65 -0.50
CA LEU A 195 13.32 -6.24 -0.72
C LEU A 195 14.16 -5.35 0.21
N LEU A 196 14.17 -5.67 1.50
CA LEU A 196 14.95 -4.95 2.50
C LEU A 196 16.44 -5.06 2.23
N THR A 197 16.93 -6.27 1.90
CA THR A 197 18.33 -6.51 1.57
C THR A 197 18.74 -5.69 0.35
N GLY A 198 17.95 -5.72 -0.73
CA GLY A 198 18.24 -4.93 -1.93
C GLY A 198 18.24 -3.43 -1.66
N GLY A 199 17.26 -2.93 -0.92
CA GLY A 199 17.19 -1.52 -0.55
C GLY A 199 18.37 -1.08 0.31
N ILE A 200 18.80 -1.89 1.30
CA ILE A 200 20.00 -1.61 2.13
C ILE A 200 21.25 -1.57 1.26
N ILE A 201 21.42 -2.51 0.33
CA ILE A 201 22.57 -2.52 -0.58
C ILE A 201 22.64 -1.21 -1.37
N VAL A 202 21.55 -0.80 -2.01
CA VAL A 202 21.49 0.45 -2.79
C VAL A 202 21.77 1.66 -1.90
N CYS A 203 21.22 1.71 -0.68
CA CYS A 203 21.45 2.80 0.27
C CYS A 203 22.91 2.90 0.68
N VAL A 204 23.52 1.78 1.06
CA VAL A 204 24.93 1.74 1.49
C VAL A 204 25.85 2.17 0.35
N VAL A 205 25.66 1.63 -0.85
CA VAL A 205 26.47 1.97 -2.02
C VAL A 205 26.32 3.44 -2.38
N ALA A 206 25.10 3.98 -2.44
CA ALA A 206 24.88 5.39 -2.76
C ALA A 206 25.57 6.34 -1.76
N VAL A 207 25.51 6.02 -0.46
CA VAL A 207 26.16 6.82 0.58
C VAL A 207 27.69 6.67 0.51
N GLN A 208 28.23 5.49 0.21
CA GLN A 208 29.67 5.28 0.05
C GLN A 208 30.23 6.05 -1.16
N GLU A 209 29.54 6.02 -2.30
CA GLU A 209 29.93 6.76 -3.51
C GLU A 209 29.88 8.28 -3.30
N LEU A 210 28.98 8.77 -2.45
CA LEU A 210 28.94 10.18 -2.06
C LEU A 210 30.16 10.58 -1.20
N GLY A 211 30.81 9.63 -0.52
CA GLY A 211 31.90 9.82 0.43
C GLY A 211 31.50 9.66 1.90
N GLY A 212 30.36 9.03 2.19
CA GLY A 212 29.88 8.69 3.53
C GLY A 212 28.78 9.60 4.07
N TRP A 213 28.24 9.25 5.22
CA TRP A 213 27.11 9.95 5.86
C TRP A 213 27.38 11.42 6.16
N GLN A 214 28.60 11.79 6.51
CA GLN A 214 28.96 13.18 6.78
C GLN A 214 28.85 14.02 5.51
N GLN A 215 29.25 13.47 4.36
CA GLN A 215 29.17 14.16 3.08
C GLN A 215 27.72 14.40 2.63
N LEU A 216 26.78 13.58 3.07
CA LEU A 216 25.36 13.78 2.80
C LEU A 216 24.91 15.15 3.34
N TYR A 217 25.25 15.47 4.60
CA TYR A 217 24.88 16.75 5.20
C TYR A 217 25.70 17.95 4.63
N ILE A 218 26.95 17.72 4.23
CA ILE A 218 27.82 18.78 3.70
C ILE A 218 27.43 19.15 2.27
N LYS A 219 27.14 18.15 1.42
CA LYS A 219 26.88 18.37 -0.01
C LYS A 219 25.42 18.65 -0.34
N THR A 220 24.47 18.28 0.52
CA THR A 220 23.04 18.40 0.27
C THR A 220 22.27 19.00 1.46
N PRO A 221 22.74 20.10 2.08
CA PRO A 221 22.09 20.66 3.26
C PRO A 221 20.64 21.08 2.97
N GLU A 222 20.36 21.63 1.78
CA GLU A 222 19.04 22.06 1.33
C GLU A 222 18.06 20.89 1.13
N LYS A 223 18.55 19.65 1.00
CA LYS A 223 17.73 18.44 0.85
C LYS A 223 17.40 17.77 2.20
N MET A 224 17.93 18.28 3.31
CA MET A 224 17.81 17.64 4.63
C MET A 224 16.63 18.16 5.46
N HIS A 225 15.64 18.79 4.83
CA HIS A 225 14.43 19.29 5.47
C HIS A 225 13.21 18.42 5.17
N LEU A 226 12.43 18.07 6.20
CA LEU A 226 11.15 17.36 6.08
C LEU A 226 10.01 18.29 5.63
N HIS A 227 10.15 19.57 5.86
CA HIS A 227 9.13 20.58 5.58
C HIS A 227 9.58 21.48 4.44
N LEU A 228 8.89 21.41 3.32
CA LEU A 228 9.01 22.39 2.26
C LEU A 228 8.00 23.52 2.47
N ASP A 229 8.27 24.65 1.86
CA ASP A 229 7.40 25.84 1.96
C ASP A 229 5.93 25.53 1.68
N ALA A 230 5.02 26.28 2.30
CA ALA A 230 3.57 26.12 2.11
C ALA A 230 3.12 26.37 0.66
N SER A 231 3.90 27.12 -0.10
CA SER A 231 3.68 27.40 -1.53
C SER A 231 4.24 26.33 -2.47
N HIS A 232 4.98 25.34 -1.94
CA HIS A 232 5.59 24.31 -2.78
C HIS A 232 4.52 23.48 -3.52
N PRO A 233 4.60 23.36 -4.86
CA PRO A 233 3.49 22.82 -5.67
C PRO A 233 3.19 21.33 -5.40
N THR A 234 4.23 20.54 -5.08
CA THR A 234 4.08 19.08 -4.96
C THR A 234 3.96 18.61 -3.50
N LEU A 235 4.85 19.07 -2.63
CA LEU A 235 4.94 18.65 -1.23
C LEU A 235 4.99 19.84 -0.26
N PRO A 236 3.99 20.76 -0.26
CA PRO A 236 3.90 21.78 0.77
C PRO A 236 3.75 21.11 2.13
N TRP A 237 4.36 21.62 3.21
CA TRP A 237 4.24 20.98 4.55
C TRP A 237 2.77 20.77 4.97
N THR A 238 1.85 21.59 4.46
CA THR A 238 0.41 21.49 4.71
C THR A 238 -0.24 20.21 4.15
N HIS A 239 0.45 19.49 3.22
CA HIS A 239 -0.04 18.22 2.68
C HIS A 239 -0.30 17.18 3.78
N MET A 240 0.39 17.30 4.93
CA MET A 240 0.24 16.41 6.09
C MET A 240 -1.18 16.36 6.63
N LEU A 241 -1.96 17.44 6.50
CA LEU A 241 -3.37 17.48 6.92
C LEU A 241 -4.22 16.45 6.14
N GLY A 242 -4.07 16.43 4.83
CA GLY A 242 -4.77 15.44 4.01
C GLY A 242 -4.19 14.04 4.16
N LEU A 243 -2.88 13.94 4.24
CA LEU A 243 -2.17 12.68 4.41
C LEU A 243 -2.59 11.96 5.70
N PHE A 244 -2.83 12.68 6.80
CA PHE A 244 -3.36 12.11 8.04
C PHE A 244 -4.66 11.32 7.81
N PHE A 245 -5.63 11.91 7.14
CA PHE A 245 -6.90 11.24 6.86
C PHE A 245 -6.75 10.10 5.84
N LEU A 246 -5.89 10.27 4.85
CA LEU A 246 -5.60 9.21 3.88
C LEU A 246 -4.87 8.02 4.53
N ASN A 247 -4.04 8.27 5.54
CA ASN A 247 -3.43 7.23 6.35
C ASN A 247 -4.47 6.45 7.17
N ILE A 248 -5.57 7.09 7.63
CA ILE A 248 -6.69 6.38 8.24
C ILE A 248 -7.31 5.40 7.22
N ASN A 249 -7.55 5.83 5.96
CA ASN A 249 -8.02 4.91 4.95
C ASN A 249 -7.07 3.72 4.76
N TYR A 250 -5.80 4.01 4.58
CA TYR A 250 -4.83 2.98 4.21
C TYR A 250 -4.55 1.99 5.34
N TRP A 251 -4.31 2.48 6.55
CA TRP A 251 -3.89 1.66 7.70
C TRP A 251 -5.04 1.14 8.55
N CYS A 252 -6.23 1.73 8.44
CA CYS A 252 -7.37 1.35 9.28
C CYS A 252 -8.55 0.77 8.49
N ALA A 253 -8.68 1.08 7.19
CA ALA A 253 -9.85 0.72 6.39
C ALA A 253 -9.52 -0.03 5.09
N ASN A 254 -8.25 -0.24 4.77
CA ASN A 254 -7.88 -1.00 3.58
C ASN A 254 -7.83 -2.50 3.89
N GLN A 255 -8.67 -3.28 3.21
CA GLN A 255 -8.75 -4.74 3.40
C GLN A 255 -7.39 -5.41 3.17
N THR A 256 -6.58 -4.96 2.19
CA THR A 256 -5.27 -5.55 1.91
C THR A 256 -4.31 -5.48 3.10
N ILE A 257 -4.42 -4.46 3.93
CA ILE A 257 -3.59 -4.26 5.11
C ILE A 257 -4.22 -4.91 6.35
N ILE A 258 -5.49 -4.57 6.63
CA ILE A 258 -6.18 -4.98 7.86
C ILE A 258 -6.44 -6.49 7.91
N GLN A 259 -6.56 -7.17 6.78
CA GLN A 259 -6.80 -8.61 6.73
C GLN A 259 -5.76 -9.42 7.51
N ARG A 260 -4.49 -8.97 7.56
CA ARG A 260 -3.45 -9.61 8.37
C ARG A 260 -3.73 -9.48 9.86
N ALA A 261 -4.22 -8.32 10.29
CA ALA A 261 -4.61 -8.09 11.68
C ALA A 261 -5.86 -8.90 12.06
N LEU A 262 -6.84 -9.02 11.15
CA LEU A 262 -8.02 -9.86 11.36
C LEU A 262 -7.67 -11.36 11.45
N ALA A 263 -6.60 -11.77 10.78
CA ALA A 263 -6.07 -13.14 10.81
C ALA A 263 -5.13 -13.41 12.01
N ALA A 264 -4.98 -12.47 12.94
CA ALA A 264 -4.09 -12.57 14.08
C ALA A 264 -4.57 -13.62 15.10
N LYS A 265 -3.63 -14.29 15.75
CA LYS A 265 -3.89 -15.24 16.84
C LYS A 265 -4.54 -14.58 18.06
N SER A 266 -4.27 -13.30 18.30
CA SER A 266 -4.85 -12.53 19.39
C SER A 266 -4.67 -11.03 19.15
N LEU A 267 -5.42 -10.20 19.90
CA LEU A 267 -5.27 -8.75 19.87
C LEU A 267 -3.82 -8.30 20.11
N LYS A 268 -3.13 -8.90 21.08
CA LYS A 268 -1.73 -8.61 21.36
C LYS A 268 -0.81 -8.87 20.15
N HIS A 269 -1.03 -9.97 19.41
CA HIS A 269 -0.28 -10.26 18.19
C HIS A 269 -0.58 -9.27 17.07
N ALA A 270 -1.84 -8.86 16.90
CA ALA A 270 -2.22 -7.86 15.91
C ALA A 270 -1.58 -6.50 16.21
N GLN A 271 -1.73 -6.01 17.43
CA GLN A 271 -1.15 -4.74 17.87
C GLN A 271 0.37 -4.73 17.78
N ALA A 272 1.05 -5.77 18.31
CA ALA A 272 2.50 -5.88 18.21
C ALA A 272 2.98 -5.92 16.76
N GLY A 273 2.29 -6.64 15.87
CA GLY A 273 2.59 -6.67 14.44
C GLY A 273 2.53 -5.28 13.81
N PHE A 274 1.49 -4.50 14.10
CA PHE A 274 1.36 -3.13 13.61
C PHE A 274 2.42 -2.19 14.18
N MET A 275 2.74 -2.27 15.49
CA MET A 275 3.78 -1.45 16.11
C MET A 275 5.16 -1.71 15.48
N ILE A 276 5.50 -2.99 15.26
CA ILE A 276 6.75 -3.37 14.58
C ILE A 276 6.73 -2.89 13.13
N GLY A 277 5.61 -3.06 12.43
CA GLY A 277 5.43 -2.51 11.08
C GLY A 277 5.69 -1.00 11.04
N GLY A 278 5.17 -0.25 12.02
CA GLY A 278 5.42 1.19 12.17
C GLY A 278 6.91 1.51 12.38
N THR A 279 7.61 0.73 13.21
CA THR A 279 9.06 0.89 13.42
C THR A 279 9.84 0.64 12.12
N ILE A 280 9.46 -0.39 11.37
CA ILE A 280 10.09 -0.72 10.09
C ILE A 280 9.88 0.40 9.05
N LYS A 281 8.79 1.18 9.13
CA LYS A 281 8.55 2.31 8.22
C LYS A 281 9.66 3.37 8.27
N TYR A 282 10.26 3.64 9.44
CA TYR A 282 11.43 4.51 9.53
C TYR A 282 12.62 3.97 8.73
N LEU A 283 12.89 2.66 8.89
CA LEU A 283 13.96 2.02 8.13
C LEU A 283 13.71 2.09 6.64
N MET A 284 12.47 1.87 6.21
CA MET A 284 12.11 1.94 4.79
C MET A 284 12.21 3.37 4.25
N ALA A 285 11.84 4.39 5.04
CA ALA A 285 12.04 5.78 4.65
C ALA A 285 13.54 6.08 4.39
N ILE A 286 14.43 5.63 5.28
CA ILE A 286 15.88 5.78 5.09
C ILE A 286 16.33 5.05 3.81
N VAL A 287 16.00 3.78 3.67
CA VAL A 287 16.45 2.90 2.57
C VAL A 287 15.98 3.40 1.19
N ILE A 288 14.83 4.08 1.12
CA ILE A 288 14.26 4.56 -0.15
C ILE A 288 14.70 6.01 -0.44
N VAL A 289 14.72 6.88 0.57
CA VAL A 289 14.91 8.34 0.37
C VAL A 289 16.39 8.72 0.35
N ILE A 290 17.18 8.19 1.25
CA ILE A 290 18.61 8.55 1.36
C ILE A 290 19.40 8.28 0.07
N PRO A 291 19.20 7.16 -0.67
CA PRO A 291 19.90 6.95 -1.94
C PRO A 291 19.61 8.04 -2.98
N GLY A 292 18.36 8.53 -3.04
CA GLY A 292 17.99 9.63 -3.94
C GLY A 292 18.70 10.93 -3.60
N ILE A 293 18.77 11.27 -2.30
CA ILE A 293 19.50 12.45 -1.83
C ILE A 293 21.02 12.30 -2.09
N ALA A 294 21.58 11.10 -1.80
CA ALA A 294 22.98 10.83 -2.05
C ALA A 294 23.34 10.97 -3.53
N LEU A 295 22.47 10.48 -4.43
CA LEU A 295 22.68 10.64 -5.87
C LEU A 295 22.64 12.11 -6.30
N TYR A 296 21.75 12.93 -5.71
CA TYR A 296 21.78 14.38 -5.93
C TYR A 296 23.11 15.00 -5.50
N GLY A 297 23.64 14.60 -4.35
CA GLY A 297 24.95 15.05 -3.88
C GLY A 297 26.13 14.63 -4.76
N ILE A 298 25.96 13.57 -5.60
CA ILE A 298 26.96 13.11 -6.57
C ILE A 298 26.83 13.87 -7.90
N LEU A 299 25.61 14.02 -8.42
CA LEU A 299 25.34 14.50 -9.78
C LEU A 299 24.86 15.96 -9.85
N GLY A 300 24.43 16.56 -8.73
CA GLY A 300 23.69 17.83 -8.76
C GLY A 300 22.39 17.67 -9.55
N ASP A 301 22.11 18.58 -10.48
CA ASP A 301 20.94 18.54 -11.38
C ASP A 301 21.18 17.72 -12.65
N GLY A 302 22.25 16.94 -12.73
CA GLY A 302 22.72 16.27 -13.95
C GLY A 302 21.93 15.03 -14.38
N LEU A 303 20.92 14.58 -13.61
CA LEU A 303 20.24 13.31 -13.91
C LEU A 303 19.22 13.39 -15.06
N GLY A 304 18.76 14.57 -15.46
CA GLY A 304 17.75 14.76 -16.50
C GLY A 304 16.33 14.32 -16.10
N GLU A 305 16.09 13.01 -15.91
CA GLU A 305 14.80 12.46 -15.45
C GLU A 305 14.93 11.89 -14.04
N PRO A 306 14.17 12.38 -13.04
CA PRO A 306 14.28 11.91 -11.65
C PRO A 306 14.00 10.42 -11.46
N ASP A 307 13.06 9.85 -12.22
CA ASP A 307 12.71 8.43 -12.15
C ASP A 307 13.88 7.51 -12.58
N LEU A 308 14.95 8.06 -13.17
CA LEU A 308 16.18 7.33 -13.47
C LEU A 308 17.15 7.22 -12.28
N ALA A 309 16.85 7.83 -11.12
CA ALA A 309 17.73 7.80 -9.94
C ALA A 309 18.08 6.37 -9.51
N PHE A 310 17.08 5.52 -9.33
CA PHE A 310 17.30 4.12 -8.96
C PHE A 310 18.01 3.31 -10.08
N PRO A 311 17.56 3.36 -11.35
CA PRO A 311 18.27 2.73 -12.46
C PRO A 311 19.74 3.15 -12.58
N TYR A 312 20.02 4.43 -12.41
CA TYR A 312 21.39 4.96 -12.47
C TYR A 312 22.26 4.35 -11.39
N LEU A 313 21.82 4.35 -10.11
CA LEU A 313 22.56 3.75 -9.01
C LEU A 313 22.84 2.26 -9.25
N VAL A 314 21.82 1.51 -9.72
CA VAL A 314 21.95 0.07 -9.95
C VAL A 314 22.93 -0.22 -11.11
N LYS A 315 22.80 0.46 -12.24
CA LYS A 315 23.64 0.21 -13.41
C LYS A 315 25.07 0.68 -13.24
N THR A 316 25.27 1.82 -12.58
CA THR A 316 26.59 2.44 -12.47
C THR A 316 27.44 1.83 -11.37
N TYR A 317 26.85 1.52 -10.23
CA TYR A 317 27.64 1.19 -9.03
C TYR A 317 27.52 -0.26 -8.55
N LEU A 318 26.53 -1.04 -9.06
CA LEU A 318 26.35 -2.40 -8.57
C LEU A 318 26.95 -3.45 -9.51
N PRO A 319 27.72 -4.43 -8.98
CA PRO A 319 28.29 -5.51 -9.79
C PRO A 319 27.22 -6.52 -10.22
N VAL A 320 27.57 -7.29 -11.27
CA VAL A 320 26.80 -8.46 -11.73
C VAL A 320 26.58 -9.43 -10.56
N GLY A 321 25.40 -10.03 -10.46
CA GLY A 321 24.95 -10.86 -9.36
C GLY A 321 24.21 -10.04 -8.30
N VAL A 322 24.73 -8.89 -7.86
CA VAL A 322 23.99 -7.97 -6.99
C VAL A 322 22.82 -7.34 -7.74
N GLN A 323 23.00 -7.01 -9.03
CA GLN A 323 21.91 -6.52 -9.89
C GLN A 323 20.76 -7.52 -9.94
N GLY A 324 21.04 -8.83 -10.00
CA GLY A 324 20.02 -9.89 -9.94
C GLY A 324 19.22 -9.89 -8.62
N ILE A 325 19.87 -9.66 -7.48
CA ILE A 325 19.19 -9.51 -6.19
C ILE A 325 18.27 -8.28 -6.19
N ILE A 326 18.71 -7.18 -6.78
CA ILE A 326 17.91 -5.96 -6.91
C ILE A 326 16.68 -6.19 -7.81
N LEU A 327 16.85 -6.96 -8.89
CA LEU A 327 15.71 -7.35 -9.75
C LEU A 327 14.70 -8.22 -8.98
N CYS A 328 15.19 -9.18 -8.17
CA CYS A 328 14.33 -9.94 -7.27
C CYS A 328 13.61 -9.03 -6.26
N SER A 329 14.26 -7.99 -5.75
CA SER A 329 13.65 -7.02 -4.83
C SER A 329 12.51 -6.24 -5.49
N LEU A 330 12.65 -5.83 -6.74
CA LEU A 330 11.59 -5.20 -7.52
C LEU A 330 10.42 -6.15 -7.76
N PHE A 331 10.68 -7.39 -8.17
CA PHE A 331 9.63 -8.39 -8.35
C PHE A 331 8.95 -8.75 -7.02
N ALA A 332 9.72 -8.84 -5.93
CA ALA A 332 9.18 -9.09 -4.60
C ALA A 332 8.20 -8.01 -4.16
N SER A 333 8.58 -6.75 -4.35
CA SER A 333 7.75 -5.61 -3.97
C SER A 333 6.43 -5.54 -4.76
N LEU A 334 6.49 -5.80 -6.06
CA LEU A 334 5.32 -5.87 -6.92
C LEU A 334 4.40 -7.04 -6.54
N MET A 335 4.96 -8.24 -6.45
CA MET A 335 4.19 -9.48 -6.26
C MET A 335 3.46 -9.46 -4.92
N SER A 336 4.10 -8.98 -3.85
CA SER A 336 3.46 -8.85 -2.54
C SER A 336 2.24 -7.92 -2.55
N THR A 337 2.28 -6.86 -3.34
CA THR A 337 1.11 -5.97 -3.51
C THR A 337 0.01 -6.64 -4.33
N VAL A 338 0.37 -7.34 -5.40
CA VAL A 338 -0.56 -7.97 -6.34
C VAL A 338 -1.30 -9.14 -5.68
N ASP A 339 -0.58 -10.07 -5.06
CA ASP A 339 -1.18 -11.25 -4.42
C ASP A 339 -2.04 -10.88 -3.20
N SER A 340 -1.61 -9.90 -2.42
CA SER A 340 -2.40 -9.35 -1.31
C SER A 340 -3.71 -8.72 -1.79
N THR A 341 -3.67 -8.04 -2.92
CA THR A 341 -4.85 -7.42 -3.52
C THR A 341 -5.79 -8.48 -4.10
N PHE A 342 -5.26 -9.51 -4.78
CA PHE A 342 -6.05 -10.67 -5.23
C PHE A 342 -6.76 -11.35 -4.07
N ASN A 343 -6.03 -11.63 -2.99
CA ASN A 343 -6.62 -12.28 -1.81
C ASN A 343 -7.71 -11.40 -1.17
N SER A 344 -7.53 -10.08 -1.15
CA SER A 344 -8.53 -9.15 -0.61
C SER A 344 -9.79 -9.09 -1.47
N ILE A 345 -9.65 -9.03 -2.80
CA ILE A 345 -10.79 -9.10 -3.73
C ILE A 345 -11.53 -10.42 -3.56
N ALA A 346 -10.80 -11.55 -3.48
CA ALA A 346 -11.39 -12.86 -3.26
C ALA A 346 -12.22 -12.91 -1.97
N THR A 347 -11.70 -12.32 -0.88
CA THR A 347 -12.39 -12.27 0.41
C THR A 347 -13.62 -11.38 0.35
N LEU A 348 -13.49 -10.15 -0.14
CA LEU A 348 -14.61 -9.20 -0.27
C LEU A 348 -15.71 -9.76 -1.18
N TRP A 349 -15.34 -10.34 -2.33
CA TRP A 349 -16.32 -10.94 -3.24
C TRP A 349 -17.03 -12.12 -2.61
N SER A 350 -16.28 -13.07 -2.04
CA SER A 350 -16.84 -14.30 -1.50
C SER A 350 -17.70 -14.06 -0.26
N VAL A 351 -17.20 -13.27 0.70
CA VAL A 351 -17.87 -13.05 1.99
C VAL A 351 -18.95 -11.99 1.88
N ASP A 352 -18.64 -10.84 1.26
CA ASP A 352 -19.56 -9.68 1.30
C ASP A 352 -20.60 -9.73 0.20
N ILE A 353 -20.26 -10.23 -1.00
CA ILE A 353 -21.16 -10.21 -2.15
C ILE A 353 -21.79 -11.59 -2.36
N TYR A 354 -20.97 -12.63 -2.60
CA TYR A 354 -21.47 -13.93 -2.98
C TYR A 354 -22.33 -14.55 -1.89
N SER A 355 -21.82 -14.69 -0.66
CA SER A 355 -22.56 -15.33 0.44
C SER A 355 -23.69 -14.44 1.01
N SER A 356 -23.61 -13.12 0.85
CA SER A 356 -24.64 -12.22 1.38
C SER A 356 -25.80 -11.95 0.42
N TYR A 357 -25.56 -11.98 -0.91
CA TYR A 357 -26.55 -11.56 -1.91
C TYR A 357 -26.84 -12.63 -2.97
N ILE A 358 -25.86 -13.48 -3.35
CA ILE A 358 -26.02 -14.45 -4.45
C ILE A 358 -26.43 -15.83 -3.89
N ASN A 359 -25.64 -16.39 -2.99
CA ASN A 359 -25.91 -17.70 -2.38
C ASN A 359 -25.78 -17.64 -0.86
N LYS A 360 -26.88 -17.34 -0.19
CA LYS A 360 -26.94 -17.22 1.28
C LYS A 360 -26.71 -18.54 2.03
N LYS A 361 -26.78 -19.67 1.32
CA LYS A 361 -26.57 -21.00 1.88
C LYS A 361 -25.24 -21.60 1.43
N ALA A 362 -24.32 -20.76 0.89
CA ALA A 362 -23.02 -21.22 0.43
C ALA A 362 -22.24 -21.91 1.56
N ASP A 363 -21.83 -23.13 1.31
CA ASP A 363 -20.88 -23.85 2.13
C ASP A 363 -19.45 -23.29 1.95
N ASP A 364 -18.49 -23.80 2.68
CA ASP A 364 -17.10 -23.34 2.62
C ASP A 364 -16.47 -23.58 1.24
N ALA A 365 -16.80 -24.70 0.58
CA ALA A 365 -16.29 -25.01 -0.76
C ALA A 365 -16.79 -23.99 -1.79
N ALA A 366 -18.09 -23.67 -1.75
CA ALA A 366 -18.69 -22.68 -2.64
C ALA A 366 -18.09 -21.26 -2.41
N LYS A 367 -17.84 -20.87 -1.15
CA LYS A 367 -17.20 -19.60 -0.80
C LYS A 367 -15.77 -19.54 -1.33
N ILE A 368 -14.98 -20.59 -1.14
CA ILE A 368 -13.60 -20.65 -1.66
C ILE A 368 -13.61 -20.57 -3.18
N GLN A 369 -14.51 -21.33 -3.84
CA GLN A 369 -14.59 -21.29 -5.31
C GLN A 369 -15.04 -19.92 -5.84
N ALA A 370 -15.98 -19.24 -5.16
CA ALA A 370 -16.37 -17.88 -5.49
C ALA A 370 -15.20 -16.90 -5.37
N GLY A 371 -14.37 -17.04 -4.30
CA GLY A 371 -13.15 -16.25 -4.14
C GLY A 371 -12.12 -16.52 -5.23
N ARG A 372 -11.91 -17.78 -5.60
CA ARG A 372 -11.02 -18.19 -6.70
C ARG A 372 -11.46 -17.61 -8.05
N ASN A 373 -12.75 -17.64 -8.32
CA ASN A 373 -13.31 -17.04 -9.53
C ASN A 373 -13.09 -15.51 -9.56
N ALA A 374 -13.20 -14.85 -8.40
CA ALA A 374 -12.93 -13.42 -8.28
C ALA A 374 -11.45 -13.09 -8.56
N ILE A 375 -10.50 -13.95 -8.16
CA ILE A 375 -9.07 -13.80 -8.52
C ILE A 375 -8.93 -13.82 -10.04
N LEU A 376 -9.52 -14.80 -10.74
CA LEU A 376 -9.41 -14.92 -12.19
C LEU A 376 -10.05 -13.73 -12.92
N MET A 377 -11.23 -13.29 -12.48
CA MET A 377 -11.88 -12.10 -13.06
C MET A 377 -11.06 -10.84 -12.84
N SER A 378 -10.52 -10.65 -11.64
CA SER A 378 -9.68 -9.50 -11.33
C SER A 378 -8.33 -9.54 -12.04
N LEU A 379 -7.77 -10.72 -12.32
CA LEU A 379 -6.59 -10.88 -13.17
C LEU A 379 -6.85 -10.37 -14.59
N CYS A 380 -7.96 -10.77 -15.21
CA CYS A 380 -8.32 -10.27 -16.55
C CYS A 380 -8.45 -8.73 -16.56
N THR A 381 -9.12 -8.17 -15.56
CA THR A 381 -9.27 -6.72 -15.42
C THR A 381 -7.91 -6.03 -15.19
N ALA A 382 -7.06 -6.61 -14.34
CA ALA A 382 -5.74 -6.07 -14.03
C ALA A 382 -4.80 -6.09 -15.24
N LEU A 383 -4.82 -7.17 -16.03
CA LEU A 383 -4.05 -7.28 -17.27
C LEU A 383 -4.52 -6.24 -18.28
N LEU A 384 -5.83 -6.11 -18.49
CA LEU A 384 -6.39 -5.09 -19.37
C LEU A 384 -5.93 -3.69 -18.94
N MET A 385 -6.07 -3.35 -17.66
CA MET A 385 -5.64 -2.05 -17.14
C MET A 385 -4.12 -1.87 -17.23
N GLY A 386 -3.32 -2.90 -16.97
CA GLY A 386 -1.86 -2.87 -17.12
C GLY A 386 -1.45 -2.54 -18.57
N PHE A 387 -2.10 -3.13 -19.55
CA PHE A 387 -1.86 -2.84 -20.97
C PHE A 387 -2.35 -1.44 -21.38
N VAL A 388 -3.50 -0.99 -20.86
CA VAL A 388 -3.97 0.39 -21.06
C VAL A 388 -2.96 1.39 -20.51
N LEU A 389 -2.44 1.15 -19.30
CA LEU A 389 -1.44 2.01 -18.69
C LEU A 389 -0.11 2.01 -19.46
N LEU A 390 0.29 0.85 -20.00
CA LEU A 390 1.45 0.72 -20.87
C LEU A 390 1.28 1.57 -22.14
N TYR A 391 0.15 1.44 -22.81
CA TYR A 391 -0.17 2.22 -24.00
C TYR A 391 -0.14 3.73 -23.72
N LEU A 392 -0.85 4.17 -22.67
CA LEU A 392 -0.91 5.59 -22.29
C LEU A 392 0.45 6.18 -21.92
N LYS A 393 1.35 5.40 -21.28
CA LYS A 393 2.70 5.86 -20.92
C LYS A 393 3.57 6.09 -22.16
N PHE A 394 3.45 5.25 -23.19
CA PHE A 394 4.22 5.40 -24.41
C PHE A 394 3.67 6.49 -25.34
N GLU A 395 2.35 6.74 -25.33
CA GLU A 395 1.75 7.86 -26.04
C GLU A 395 2.07 9.22 -25.38
N ASN A 396 2.20 9.26 -24.05
CA ASN A 396 2.48 10.49 -23.29
C ASN A 396 3.64 10.29 -22.30
N PRO A 397 4.89 10.20 -22.76
CA PRO A 397 6.04 9.88 -21.92
C PRO A 397 6.27 10.86 -20.75
N THR A 398 5.95 12.14 -20.95
CA THR A 398 6.16 13.23 -19.98
C THR A 398 5.05 13.38 -18.95
N SER A 399 3.95 12.62 -19.08
CA SER A 399 2.84 12.75 -18.14
C SER A 399 3.22 12.27 -16.74
N ALA A 400 2.85 13.05 -15.71
CA ALA A 400 2.96 12.68 -14.30
C ALA A 400 1.92 11.60 -13.92
N PHE A 401 2.03 10.43 -14.57
CA PHE A 401 1.05 9.37 -14.59
C PHE A 401 0.71 8.83 -13.20
N THR A 402 1.68 8.79 -12.30
CA THR A 402 1.49 8.35 -10.91
C THR A 402 0.59 9.29 -10.12
N HIS A 403 0.72 10.60 -10.33
CA HIS A 403 -0.15 11.57 -9.66
C HIS A 403 -1.60 11.42 -10.11
N THR A 404 -1.84 11.18 -11.41
CA THR A 404 -3.18 10.94 -11.95
C THR A 404 -3.83 9.69 -11.34
N LEU A 405 -3.08 8.59 -11.20
CA LEU A 405 -3.58 7.37 -10.58
C LEU A 405 -3.88 7.54 -9.08
N ASN A 406 -3.02 8.25 -8.36
CA ASN A 406 -3.26 8.55 -6.94
C ASN A 406 -4.46 9.48 -6.77
N GLU A 407 -4.60 10.47 -7.61
CA GLU A 407 -5.75 11.36 -7.62
C GLU A 407 -7.05 10.57 -7.85
N LEU A 408 -7.07 9.65 -8.82
CA LEU A 408 -8.21 8.78 -9.10
C LEU A 408 -8.60 7.92 -7.87
N ARG A 409 -7.61 7.36 -7.17
CA ARG A 409 -7.84 6.64 -5.92
C ARG A 409 -8.51 7.51 -4.86
N TYR A 410 -8.10 8.76 -4.74
CA TYR A 410 -8.60 9.66 -3.68
C TYR A 410 -10.04 10.10 -3.90
N PHE A 411 -10.57 10.04 -5.12
CA PHE A 411 -12.01 10.23 -5.34
C PHE A 411 -12.86 9.21 -4.56
N ILE A 412 -12.41 7.97 -4.46
CA ILE A 412 -13.11 6.91 -3.71
C ILE A 412 -12.66 6.89 -2.24
N ASN A 413 -11.37 7.01 -1.98
CA ASN A 413 -10.80 6.89 -0.65
C ASN A 413 -11.32 7.96 0.32
N CYS A 414 -11.56 9.19 -0.12
CA CYS A 414 -12.16 10.23 0.72
C CYS A 414 -13.52 9.79 1.27
N GLY A 415 -14.36 9.20 0.43
CA GLY A 415 -15.64 8.65 0.86
C GLY A 415 -15.49 7.50 1.87
N ILE A 416 -14.53 6.61 1.64
CA ILE A 416 -14.22 5.51 2.57
C ILE A 416 -13.82 6.05 3.95
N VAL A 417 -13.00 7.11 3.99
CA VAL A 417 -12.64 7.76 5.27
C VAL A 417 -13.87 8.32 5.97
N VAL A 418 -14.77 8.98 5.25
CA VAL A 418 -16.03 9.50 5.83
C VAL A 418 -16.87 8.35 6.43
N LEU A 419 -16.97 7.21 5.74
CA LEU A 419 -17.69 6.03 6.26
C LEU A 419 -17.04 5.48 7.53
N ILE A 420 -15.74 5.28 7.52
CA ILE A 420 -15.00 4.69 8.66
C ILE A 420 -15.03 5.61 9.87
N LEU A 421 -14.81 6.90 9.69
CA LEU A 421 -14.92 7.88 10.78
C LEU A 421 -16.35 7.91 11.34
N SER A 422 -17.36 7.89 10.46
CA SER A 422 -18.77 7.85 10.91
C SER A 422 -19.10 6.57 11.67
N ALA A 423 -18.56 5.41 11.24
CA ALA A 423 -18.80 4.12 11.88
C ALA A 423 -18.20 4.03 13.31
N ILE A 424 -17.08 4.70 13.55
CA ILE A 424 -16.37 4.66 14.83
C ILE A 424 -16.77 5.83 15.73
N LEU A 425 -16.86 7.05 15.17
CA LEU A 425 -17.03 8.26 15.98
C LEU A 425 -18.47 8.61 16.29
N LEU A 426 -19.46 8.09 15.52
CA LEU A 426 -20.85 8.48 15.68
C LEU A 426 -21.69 7.39 16.34
N LEU A 427 -22.50 7.80 17.33
CA LEU A 427 -23.51 6.94 17.96
C LEU A 427 -24.80 6.98 17.14
N LYS A 428 -25.21 5.82 16.61
CA LYS A 428 -26.47 5.64 15.87
C LYS A 428 -26.73 6.70 14.77
N PRO A 429 -25.77 6.93 13.85
CA PRO A 429 -25.98 7.91 12.78
C PRO A 429 -27.11 7.49 11.84
N LYS A 430 -27.77 8.48 11.21
CA LYS A 430 -28.81 8.20 10.20
C LYS A 430 -28.15 7.64 8.93
N HIS A 431 -28.36 6.36 8.63
CA HIS A 431 -27.72 5.65 7.52
C HIS A 431 -27.90 6.36 6.16
N LYS A 432 -29.09 6.93 5.89
CA LYS A 432 -29.32 7.68 4.63
C LYS A 432 -28.41 8.90 4.52
N VAL A 433 -28.20 9.64 5.62
CA VAL A 433 -27.33 10.83 5.62
C VAL A 433 -25.88 10.42 5.40
N ILE A 434 -25.41 9.36 6.05
CA ILE A 434 -24.04 8.87 5.86
C ILE A 434 -23.83 8.37 4.44
N LEU A 435 -24.79 7.66 3.86
CA LEU A 435 -24.71 7.23 2.45
C LEU A 435 -24.67 8.44 1.50
N THR A 436 -25.49 9.45 1.74
CA THR A 436 -25.46 10.69 0.96
C THR A 436 -24.11 11.39 1.10
N ALA A 437 -23.57 11.52 2.32
CA ALA A 437 -22.26 12.11 2.57
C ALA A 437 -21.15 11.34 1.80
N PHE A 438 -21.19 10.01 1.82
CA PHE A 438 -20.26 9.16 1.05
C PHE A 438 -20.32 9.45 -0.45
N ILE A 439 -21.53 9.44 -1.03
CA ILE A 439 -21.71 9.67 -2.48
C ILE A 439 -21.30 11.09 -2.87
N LEU A 440 -21.59 12.08 -2.02
CA LEU A 440 -21.25 13.48 -2.27
C LEU A 440 -19.75 13.76 -2.27
N THR A 441 -18.92 12.89 -1.70
CA THR A 441 -17.44 13.10 -1.73
C THR A 441 -16.90 13.15 -3.16
N VAL A 442 -17.44 12.40 -4.11
CA VAL A 442 -16.99 12.39 -5.50
C VAL A 442 -17.30 13.72 -6.20
N PRO A 443 -18.57 14.20 -6.29
CA PRO A 443 -18.86 15.48 -6.92
C PRO A 443 -18.23 16.66 -6.18
N LEU A 444 -18.09 16.59 -4.85
CA LEU A 444 -17.39 17.62 -4.07
C LEU A 444 -15.90 17.68 -4.42
N ASN A 445 -15.25 16.53 -4.59
CA ASN A 445 -13.85 16.47 -5.01
C ASN A 445 -13.67 17.08 -6.41
N LEU A 446 -14.58 16.78 -7.36
CA LEU A 446 -14.59 17.38 -8.69
C LEU A 446 -14.82 18.90 -8.60
N LEU A 447 -15.81 19.34 -7.83
CA LEU A 447 -16.11 20.76 -7.64
C LEU A 447 -14.87 21.52 -7.14
N ILE A 448 -14.22 21.03 -6.07
CA ILE A 448 -13.04 21.69 -5.53
C ILE A 448 -11.88 21.66 -6.53
N LYS A 449 -11.70 20.57 -7.28
CA LYS A 449 -10.68 20.47 -8.33
C LYS A 449 -10.85 21.54 -9.41
N PHE A 450 -12.08 21.77 -9.89
CA PHE A 450 -12.36 22.74 -10.93
C PHE A 450 -12.37 24.20 -10.42
N THR A 451 -12.78 24.40 -9.14
CA THR A 451 -12.83 25.75 -8.55
C THR A 451 -11.45 26.23 -8.08
N PHE A 452 -10.62 25.31 -7.58
CA PHE A 452 -9.29 25.58 -7.05
C PHE A 452 -8.26 24.63 -7.70
N PRO A 453 -7.91 24.81 -8.99
CA PRO A 453 -7.05 23.91 -9.75
C PRO A 453 -5.63 23.78 -9.16
N ASP A 454 -5.12 24.86 -8.55
CA ASP A 454 -3.78 24.90 -7.95
C ASP A 454 -3.75 24.28 -6.53
N LEU A 455 -4.91 23.91 -5.98
CA LEU A 455 -4.95 23.30 -4.66
C LEU A 455 -4.36 21.88 -4.71
N ASN A 456 -3.32 21.66 -3.91
CA ASN A 456 -2.68 20.35 -3.78
C ASN A 456 -3.73 19.26 -3.48
N TYR A 457 -3.64 18.11 -4.14
CA TYR A 457 -4.63 17.03 -4.04
C TYR A 457 -4.75 16.42 -2.63
N PHE A 458 -3.72 16.50 -1.77
CA PHE A 458 -3.82 16.12 -0.36
C PHE A 458 -4.70 17.10 0.43
N LEU A 459 -4.51 18.41 0.22
CA LEU A 459 -5.37 19.43 0.85
C LEU A 459 -6.79 19.35 0.33
N ARG A 460 -6.98 19.05 -0.95
CA ARG A 460 -8.31 18.79 -1.51
C ARG A 460 -8.97 17.59 -0.81
N ALA A 461 -8.24 16.49 -0.61
CA ALA A 461 -8.74 15.33 0.12
C ALA A 461 -9.13 15.69 1.56
N PHE A 462 -8.33 16.51 2.25
CA PHE A 462 -8.67 17.01 3.58
C PHE A 462 -10.04 17.71 3.59
N TRP A 463 -10.26 18.67 2.71
CA TRP A 463 -11.52 19.42 2.65
C TRP A 463 -12.70 18.54 2.27
N VAL A 464 -12.54 17.64 1.32
CA VAL A 464 -13.59 16.68 0.93
C VAL A 464 -14.01 15.80 2.10
N ILE A 465 -13.03 15.26 2.83
CA ILE A 465 -13.29 14.40 4.00
C ILE A 465 -13.93 15.21 5.12
N PHE A 466 -13.40 16.39 5.41
CA PHE A 466 -13.91 17.27 6.47
C PHE A 466 -15.37 17.67 6.21
N ILE A 467 -15.69 18.16 5.01
CA ILE A 467 -17.05 18.53 4.61
C ILE A 467 -17.96 17.31 4.60
N GLY A 468 -17.52 16.19 4.02
CA GLY A 468 -18.31 14.95 4.00
C GLY A 468 -18.63 14.43 5.40
N PHE A 469 -17.66 14.45 6.30
CA PHE A 469 -17.88 14.05 7.69
C PHE A 469 -18.78 15.05 8.43
N ALA A 470 -18.60 16.36 8.22
CA ALA A 470 -19.46 17.39 8.79
C ALA A 470 -20.94 17.23 8.36
N ILE A 471 -21.18 16.91 7.06
CA ILE A 471 -22.52 16.56 6.56
C ILE A 471 -23.07 15.36 7.34
N GLY A 472 -22.24 14.32 7.54
CA GLY A 472 -22.61 13.13 8.32
C GLY A 472 -23.02 13.46 9.76
N VAL A 473 -22.25 14.27 10.48
CA VAL A 473 -22.49 14.69 11.86
C VAL A 473 -23.75 15.56 11.96
N LEU A 474 -23.77 16.66 11.23
CA LEU A 474 -24.84 17.67 11.31
C LEU A 474 -26.17 17.11 10.78
N GLY A 475 -26.16 16.43 9.66
CA GLY A 475 -27.39 15.88 9.06
C GLY A 475 -27.96 14.69 9.85
N SER A 476 -27.12 13.90 10.52
CA SER A 476 -27.57 12.79 11.37
C SER A 476 -28.03 13.28 12.74
N LYS A 477 -27.57 14.45 13.20
CA LYS A 477 -27.70 14.90 14.59
C LYS A 477 -27.21 13.82 15.58
N ALA A 478 -26.19 13.06 15.16
CA ALA A 478 -25.64 11.96 15.93
C ALA A 478 -24.71 12.51 17.03
N GLN A 479 -24.75 11.88 18.19
CA GLN A 479 -23.77 12.14 19.24
C GLN A 479 -22.43 11.50 18.89
N MET A 480 -21.34 12.12 19.34
CA MET A 480 -20.00 11.54 19.23
C MET A 480 -19.82 10.43 20.27
N ASN A 481 -19.16 9.36 19.91
CA ASN A 481 -18.73 8.35 20.86
C ASN A 481 -17.78 8.99 21.89
N PRO A 482 -17.95 8.71 23.19
CA PRO A 482 -17.01 9.17 24.21
C PRO A 482 -15.59 8.67 23.90
N VAL A 483 -14.61 9.56 24.04
CA VAL A 483 -13.20 9.21 23.74
C VAL A 483 -12.73 7.99 24.53
N LYS A 484 -13.20 7.83 25.77
CA LYS A 484 -12.87 6.65 26.62
C LYS A 484 -13.33 5.32 26.01
N GLU A 485 -14.39 5.30 25.21
CA GLU A 485 -14.89 4.08 24.55
C GLU A 485 -14.13 3.75 23.28
N LEU A 486 -13.41 4.71 22.71
CA LEU A 486 -12.59 4.52 21.51
C LEU A 486 -11.30 3.75 21.84
N PHE A 487 -10.72 3.99 23.02
CA PHE A 487 -9.48 3.34 23.43
C PHE A 487 -9.79 2.13 24.31
N GLN A 488 -9.55 0.93 23.78
CA GLN A 488 -9.59 -0.27 24.60
C GLN A 488 -8.26 -0.44 25.35
N PRO A 489 -8.28 -0.97 26.60
CA PRO A 489 -7.05 -1.17 27.35
C PRO A 489 -6.10 -2.08 26.58
N ALA A 490 -4.95 -1.53 26.21
CA ALA A 490 -3.86 -2.26 25.59
C ALA A 490 -2.89 -2.79 26.66
N ASP A 491 -2.13 -3.83 26.32
CA ASP A 491 -0.97 -4.27 27.13
C ASP A 491 -0.04 -3.07 27.39
N SER A 492 0.46 -2.94 28.61
CA SER A 492 1.33 -1.81 29.00
C SER A 492 2.54 -1.64 28.08
N LYS A 493 3.12 -2.74 27.60
CA LYS A 493 4.24 -2.72 26.63
C LYS A 493 3.83 -2.12 25.29
N ILE A 494 2.63 -2.45 24.80
CA ILE A 494 2.08 -1.88 23.56
C ILE A 494 1.84 -0.37 23.74
N SER A 495 1.29 0.03 24.87
CA SER A 495 1.05 1.45 25.17
C SER A 495 2.35 2.26 25.24
N VAL A 496 3.37 1.75 25.92
CA VAL A 496 4.69 2.40 25.99
C VAL A 496 5.31 2.49 24.57
N TRP A 497 5.24 1.42 23.80
CA TRP A 497 5.78 1.45 22.43
C TRP A 497 5.04 2.45 21.53
N ALA A 498 3.72 2.53 21.64
CA ALA A 498 2.92 3.52 20.91
C ALA A 498 3.32 4.96 21.26
N VAL A 499 3.55 5.25 22.55
CA VAL A 499 4.04 6.58 23.00
C VAL A 499 5.43 6.85 22.42
N LEU A 500 6.35 5.88 22.46
CA LEU A 500 7.69 6.05 21.88
C LEU A 500 7.66 6.31 20.38
N LEU A 501 6.79 5.60 19.63
CA LEU A 501 6.61 5.85 18.19
C LEU A 501 6.01 7.23 17.91
N ALA A 502 5.03 7.66 18.70
CA ALA A 502 4.45 9.00 18.56
C ALA A 502 5.47 10.09 18.86
N LEU A 503 6.25 9.94 19.95
CA LEU A 503 7.30 10.89 20.31
C LEU A 503 8.42 10.92 19.26
N SER A 504 8.85 9.76 18.74
CA SER A 504 9.86 9.70 17.69
C SER A 504 9.40 10.40 16.41
N LEU A 505 8.12 10.28 16.04
CA LEU A 505 7.57 10.99 14.88
C LEU A 505 7.62 12.52 15.09
N VAL A 506 7.19 13.00 16.25
CA VAL A 506 7.27 14.43 16.61
C VAL A 506 8.72 14.90 16.59
N LEU A 507 9.64 14.10 17.16
CA LEU A 507 11.07 14.43 17.19
C LEU A 507 11.66 14.54 15.78
N CYS A 508 11.32 13.62 14.86
CA CYS A 508 11.74 13.73 13.45
C CYS A 508 11.26 15.04 12.82
N HIS A 509 10.01 15.42 13.03
CA HIS A 509 9.47 16.68 12.49
C HIS A 509 10.11 17.93 13.11
N VAL A 510 10.59 17.87 14.36
CA VAL A 510 11.28 19.00 15.03
C VAL A 510 12.74 19.09 14.61
N LEU A 511 13.43 17.94 14.48
CA LEU A 511 14.86 17.92 14.17
C LEU A 511 15.17 18.23 12.69
N PHE A 512 14.23 17.93 11.79
CA PHE A 512 14.39 18.12 10.34
C PHE A 512 13.38 19.13 9.77
N SER A 513 12.92 20.06 10.61
CA SER A 513 12.02 21.15 10.19
C SER A 513 12.66 22.10 9.19
#